data_4ee20b46ca3e60b616b490f325d1fed3
#
_entry.id   4ee20b46ca3e60b616b490f325d1fed3
#
_cell.length_a   1.000
_cell.length_b   1.000
_cell.length_c   1.000
_cell.angle_alpha   90.00
_cell.angle_beta   90.00
_cell.angle_gamma   90.00
#
_symmetry.space_group_name_H-M   'P 1'
#
loop_
_entity.id
_entity.type
_entity.pdbx_description
1 polymer ?
#
loop_
_entity_poly.entity_id
_entity_poly.type
_entity_poly.pdbx_seq_one_letter_code
_entity_poly.pdbx_strand_id
1 'polypeptide(L)'
;MWLINGQADAGISPLDRGLSYGDGVFRTLKVRAGVPVWWADHYAILARDCAALALTCPDQDLLLDEINTVTGDCAELIVKITVTRGLGNRGYASPHPSLATRIVASYAVPDYSQQVAQGVSVRWCTLRLSRQAKLAGVKHLNRLENVLARNEWCDPNIAEGLLCDDTGAVIGGTMTNIFAIQAGRLWTPDLSLSGINGVTRARILRVAHKHHIEVKVARLEVADILAADEVLLGNSIAGLWRVVRLEDKQWTSTGGFDQFKRWIYETD
;
A
#
# COMPACT_ATOMS: atom_id res chain seq x y z
N MET A 1 -17.30 -12.04 -0.80
CA MET A 1 -17.71 -12.48 0.56
C MET A 1 -17.00 -11.64 1.61
N TRP A 2 -17.59 -11.39 2.79
CA TRP A 2 -16.91 -10.72 3.91
C TRP A 2 -17.32 -11.35 5.25
N LEU A 3 -16.43 -11.17 6.22
CA LEU A 3 -16.66 -11.53 7.62
C LEU A 3 -16.42 -10.29 8.50
N ILE A 4 -17.24 -10.10 9.50
CA ILE A 4 -17.03 -9.15 10.59
C ILE A 4 -16.95 -9.93 11.89
N ASN A 5 -15.79 -9.89 12.54
CA ASN A 5 -15.48 -10.68 13.73
C ASN A 5 -15.79 -12.19 13.56
N GLY A 6 -15.52 -12.74 12.37
CA GLY A 6 -15.77 -14.14 12.03
C GLY A 6 -17.20 -14.47 11.58
N GLN A 7 -18.12 -13.51 11.58
CA GLN A 7 -19.52 -13.71 11.20
C GLN A 7 -19.77 -13.24 9.77
N ALA A 8 -20.30 -14.13 8.92
CA ALA A 8 -20.72 -13.78 7.57
C ALA A 8 -21.96 -12.87 7.60
N ASP A 9 -22.01 -11.96 6.62
CA ASP A 9 -23.13 -11.03 6.40
C ASP A 9 -23.48 -10.13 7.61
N ALA A 10 -22.60 -10.07 8.61
CA ALA A 10 -22.74 -9.15 9.73
C ALA A 10 -22.60 -7.71 9.28
N GLY A 11 -23.30 -6.81 9.96
CA GLY A 11 -23.20 -5.35 9.78
C GLY A 11 -22.17 -4.73 10.70
N ILE A 12 -21.63 -3.56 10.30
CA ILE A 12 -20.83 -2.73 11.19
C ILE A 12 -21.75 -1.77 11.95
N SER A 13 -21.49 -1.60 13.24
CA SER A 13 -22.23 -0.65 14.06
C SER A 13 -21.94 0.79 13.66
N PRO A 14 -22.93 1.71 13.66
CA PRO A 14 -22.69 3.15 13.49
C PRO A 14 -21.81 3.75 14.59
N LEU A 15 -21.65 3.07 15.72
CA LEU A 15 -20.78 3.46 16.83
C LEU A 15 -19.35 2.93 16.68
N ASP A 16 -19.02 2.20 15.60
CA ASP A 16 -17.66 1.77 15.34
C ASP A 16 -16.77 2.98 15.04
N ARG A 17 -15.65 3.07 15.76
CA ARG A 17 -14.73 4.21 15.66
C ARG A 17 -13.98 4.26 14.33
N GLY A 18 -13.82 3.12 13.65
CA GLY A 18 -13.30 3.07 12.29
C GLY A 18 -14.21 3.80 11.32
N LEU A 19 -15.55 3.64 11.46
CA LEU A 19 -16.54 4.37 10.67
C LEU A 19 -16.59 5.84 11.05
N SER A 20 -16.61 6.16 12.36
CA SER A 20 -16.83 7.53 12.85
C SER A 20 -15.60 8.42 12.71
N TYR A 21 -14.38 7.88 12.87
CA TYR A 21 -13.12 8.65 12.97
C TYR A 21 -11.99 8.13 12.10
N GLY A 22 -12.18 7.04 11.38
CA GLY A 22 -11.07 6.37 10.69
C GLY A 22 -10.06 5.77 11.67
N ASP A 23 -10.48 5.46 12.92
CA ASP A 23 -9.63 4.92 13.99
C ASP A 23 -9.37 3.43 13.73
N GLY A 24 -8.42 3.14 12.84
CA GLY A 24 -8.09 1.81 12.40
C GLY A 24 -7.06 1.77 11.29
N VAL A 25 -6.68 0.55 10.93
CA VAL A 25 -5.69 0.23 9.90
C VAL A 25 -6.24 -0.82 8.93
N PHE A 26 -5.61 -0.96 7.76
CA PHE A 26 -5.99 -2.00 6.82
C PHE A 26 -4.81 -2.54 6.02
N ARG A 27 -4.96 -3.77 5.52
CA ARG A 27 -4.03 -4.40 4.57
C ARG A 27 -4.81 -5.01 3.42
N THR A 28 -4.18 -5.03 2.24
CA THR A 28 -4.74 -5.65 1.05
C THR A 28 -3.66 -6.53 0.45
N LEU A 29 -3.97 -7.79 0.23
CA LEU A 29 -3.04 -8.81 -0.25
C LEU A 29 -3.71 -9.72 -1.27
N LYS A 30 -2.92 -10.40 -2.09
CA LYS A 30 -3.38 -11.47 -2.97
C LYS A 30 -3.40 -12.79 -2.23
N VAL A 31 -4.38 -13.62 -2.57
CA VAL A 31 -4.44 -15.02 -2.17
C VAL A 31 -4.45 -15.86 -3.44
N ARG A 32 -3.54 -16.81 -3.57
CA ARG A 32 -3.42 -17.72 -4.71
C ARG A 32 -3.55 -19.15 -4.25
N ALA A 33 -4.51 -19.90 -4.80
CA ALA A 33 -4.79 -21.27 -4.42
C ALA A 33 -4.86 -21.46 -2.88
N GLY A 34 -5.59 -20.57 -2.20
CA GLY A 34 -5.73 -20.56 -0.74
C GLY A 34 -4.53 -20.02 0.04
N VAL A 35 -3.40 -19.70 -0.61
CA VAL A 35 -2.19 -19.22 0.07
C VAL A 35 -2.07 -17.69 -0.03
N PRO A 36 -2.07 -16.96 1.10
CA PRO A 36 -1.83 -15.53 1.11
C PRO A 36 -0.39 -15.20 0.70
N VAL A 37 -0.24 -14.41 -0.38
CA VAL A 37 1.07 -14.01 -0.91
C VAL A 37 1.76 -13.07 0.08
N TRP A 38 2.99 -13.41 0.47
CA TRP A 38 3.83 -12.64 1.41
C TRP A 38 3.17 -12.45 2.79
N TRP A 39 2.49 -13.48 3.28
CA TRP A 39 1.72 -13.41 4.52
C TRP A 39 2.53 -12.88 5.70
N ALA A 40 3.72 -13.43 5.94
CA ALA A 40 4.58 -13.00 7.06
C ALA A 40 4.88 -11.50 7.01
N ASP A 41 5.20 -10.96 5.83
CA ASP A 41 5.44 -9.52 5.64
C ASP A 41 4.16 -8.70 5.89
N HIS A 42 3.01 -9.17 5.40
CA HIS A 42 1.73 -8.50 5.60
C HIS A 42 1.32 -8.47 7.06
N TYR A 43 1.46 -9.60 7.76
CA TYR A 43 1.11 -9.68 9.17
C TYR A 43 2.04 -8.84 10.06
N ALA A 44 3.35 -8.91 9.84
CA ALA A 44 4.32 -8.11 10.58
C ALA A 44 4.04 -6.59 10.44
N ILE A 45 3.69 -6.13 9.22
CA ILE A 45 3.36 -4.73 9.00
C ILE A 45 1.97 -4.40 9.58
N LEU A 46 0.98 -5.31 9.55
CA LEU A 46 -0.31 -5.10 10.21
C LEU A 46 -0.12 -4.93 11.72
N ALA A 47 0.66 -5.79 12.34
CA ALA A 47 0.95 -5.72 13.78
C ALA A 47 1.66 -4.41 14.15
N ARG A 48 2.65 -3.99 13.36
CA ARG A 48 3.33 -2.69 13.51
C ARG A 48 2.34 -1.52 13.42
N ASP A 49 1.46 -1.53 12.42
CA ASP A 49 0.49 -0.46 12.20
C ASP A 49 -0.58 -0.42 13.30
N CYS A 50 -1.02 -1.58 13.79
CA CYS A 50 -1.89 -1.68 14.96
C CYS A 50 -1.20 -1.07 16.20
N ALA A 51 0.05 -1.46 16.46
CA ALA A 51 0.82 -0.93 17.58
C ALA A 51 0.99 0.59 17.53
N ALA A 52 1.24 1.16 16.33
CA ALA A 52 1.37 2.61 16.15
C ALA A 52 0.11 3.39 16.55
N LEU A 53 -1.07 2.78 16.44
CA LEU A 53 -2.36 3.35 16.86
C LEU A 53 -2.83 2.80 18.21
N ALA A 54 -2.02 2.01 18.93
CA ALA A 54 -2.41 1.32 20.15
C ALA A 54 -3.70 0.48 19.97
N LEU A 55 -3.80 -0.23 18.86
CA LEU A 55 -4.86 -1.20 18.56
C LEU A 55 -4.36 -2.60 18.92
N THR A 56 -5.25 -3.45 19.42
CA THR A 56 -4.98 -4.88 19.54
C THR A 56 -4.96 -5.51 18.15
N CYS A 57 -3.81 -6.02 17.71
CA CYS A 57 -3.72 -6.76 16.46
C CYS A 57 -4.39 -8.12 16.63
N PRO A 58 -5.29 -8.53 15.72
CA PRO A 58 -5.84 -9.88 15.73
C PRO A 58 -4.74 -10.93 15.57
N ASP A 59 -4.97 -12.11 16.15
CA ASP A 59 -4.06 -13.25 16.01
C ASP A 59 -3.91 -13.66 14.53
N GLN A 60 -2.71 -14.13 14.16
CA GLN A 60 -2.43 -14.47 12.78
C GLN A 60 -3.17 -15.72 12.29
N ASP A 61 -3.34 -16.73 13.14
CA ASP A 61 -3.98 -17.98 12.76
C ASP A 61 -5.49 -17.74 12.60
N LEU A 62 -6.08 -16.92 13.47
CA LEU A 62 -7.45 -16.45 13.32
C LEU A 62 -7.68 -15.70 12.00
N LEU A 63 -6.75 -14.84 11.60
CA LEU A 63 -6.85 -14.13 10.31
C LEU A 63 -6.68 -15.07 9.12
N LEU A 64 -5.82 -16.10 9.22
CA LEU A 64 -5.66 -17.11 8.18
C LEU A 64 -6.94 -17.94 8.00
N ASP A 65 -7.58 -18.35 9.08
CA ASP A 65 -8.86 -19.07 9.04
C ASP A 65 -9.96 -18.22 8.37
N GLU A 66 -10.04 -16.94 8.71
CA GLU A 66 -10.99 -16.02 8.07
C GLU A 66 -10.67 -15.75 6.60
N ILE A 67 -9.37 -15.63 6.24
CA ILE A 67 -8.94 -15.52 4.84
C ILE A 67 -9.38 -16.76 4.06
N ASN A 68 -9.11 -17.96 4.57
CA ASN A 68 -9.52 -19.21 3.95
C ASN A 68 -11.03 -19.28 3.76
N THR A 69 -11.79 -18.85 4.77
CA THR A 69 -13.25 -18.81 4.71
C THR A 69 -13.75 -17.88 3.58
N VAL A 70 -13.21 -16.66 3.46
CA VAL A 70 -13.68 -15.69 2.43
C VAL A 70 -13.16 -15.97 1.03
N THR A 71 -12.12 -16.79 0.87
CA THR A 71 -11.56 -17.15 -0.42
C THR A 71 -12.10 -18.46 -0.98
N GLY A 72 -12.42 -19.42 -0.11
CA GLY A 72 -12.84 -20.76 -0.52
C GLY A 72 -11.85 -21.38 -1.52
N ASP A 73 -12.38 -22.09 -2.51
CA ASP A 73 -11.59 -22.78 -3.54
C ASP A 73 -11.20 -21.89 -4.73
N CYS A 74 -11.34 -20.55 -4.62
CA CYS A 74 -10.99 -19.65 -5.72
C CYS A 74 -9.50 -19.66 -6.02
N ALA A 75 -9.15 -19.71 -7.32
CA ALA A 75 -7.77 -19.77 -7.77
C ALA A 75 -6.94 -18.51 -7.39
N GLU A 76 -7.52 -17.32 -7.53
CA GLU A 76 -6.88 -16.05 -7.14
C GLU A 76 -7.93 -15.02 -6.74
N LEU A 77 -7.73 -14.39 -5.57
CA LEU A 77 -8.54 -13.29 -5.05
C LEU A 77 -7.66 -12.24 -4.38
N ILE A 78 -8.24 -11.07 -4.18
CA ILE A 78 -7.72 -10.06 -3.25
C ILE A 78 -8.46 -10.21 -1.94
N VAL A 79 -7.72 -10.14 -0.83
CA VAL A 79 -8.29 -10.03 0.50
C VAL A 79 -7.90 -8.68 1.10
N LYS A 80 -8.88 -7.99 1.66
CA LYS A 80 -8.68 -6.79 2.48
C LYS A 80 -9.00 -7.12 3.94
N ILE A 81 -8.01 -6.92 4.79
CA ILE A 81 -8.14 -7.01 6.25
C ILE A 81 -8.25 -5.58 6.78
N THR A 82 -9.27 -5.29 7.56
CA THR A 82 -9.45 -4.01 8.25
C THR A 82 -9.56 -4.27 9.75
N VAL A 83 -8.83 -3.52 10.54
CA VAL A 83 -8.89 -3.58 12.02
C VAL A 83 -9.21 -2.19 12.51
N THR A 84 -10.35 -2.03 13.20
CA THR A 84 -10.74 -0.78 13.85
C THR A 84 -10.58 -0.88 15.36
N ARG A 85 -10.68 0.24 16.06
CA ARG A 85 -10.73 0.22 17.54
C ARG A 85 -12.02 -0.44 18.09
N GLY A 86 -13.01 -0.67 17.23
CA GLY A 86 -14.31 -1.18 17.63
C GLY A 86 -15.25 -0.10 18.14
N LEU A 87 -16.20 -0.51 18.96
CA LEU A 87 -17.25 0.37 19.47
C LEU A 87 -16.72 1.41 20.44
N GLY A 88 -17.28 2.60 20.37
CA GLY A 88 -16.94 3.67 21.30
C GLY A 88 -18.07 4.68 21.45
N ASN A 89 -18.00 5.45 22.52
CA ASN A 89 -18.88 6.59 22.73
C ASN A 89 -18.46 7.80 21.87
N ARG A 90 -19.29 8.82 21.85
CA ARG A 90 -18.96 10.10 21.21
C ARG A 90 -17.69 10.70 21.83
N GLY A 91 -16.82 11.22 20.98
CA GLY A 91 -15.58 11.91 21.36
C GLY A 91 -14.31 11.13 21.00
N TYR A 92 -13.16 11.80 21.13
CA TYR A 92 -11.89 11.27 20.66
C TYR A 92 -11.20 10.36 21.66
N ALA A 93 -11.58 10.38 22.92
CA ALA A 93 -11.01 9.47 23.92
C ALA A 93 -11.30 8.01 23.55
N SER A 94 -10.25 7.19 23.55
CA SER A 94 -10.38 5.76 23.27
C SER A 94 -11.07 5.05 24.44
N PRO A 95 -11.99 4.12 24.18
CA PRO A 95 -12.58 3.29 25.23
C PRO A 95 -11.51 2.38 25.86
N HIS A 96 -11.66 2.08 27.15
CA HIS A 96 -10.84 1.13 27.89
C HIS A 96 -11.74 0.19 28.70
N PRO A 97 -11.69 -1.13 28.48
CA PRO A 97 -10.97 -1.81 27.40
C PRO A 97 -11.62 -1.53 26.03
N SER A 98 -10.80 -1.61 24.95
CA SER A 98 -11.31 -1.58 23.58
C SER A 98 -11.27 -2.98 23.00
N LEU A 99 -12.36 -3.37 22.33
CA LEU A 99 -12.46 -4.62 21.55
C LEU A 99 -12.41 -4.26 20.07
N ALA A 100 -11.31 -4.61 19.42
CA ALA A 100 -11.14 -4.32 18.00
C ALA A 100 -12.22 -5.00 17.15
N THR A 101 -12.79 -4.28 16.19
CA THR A 101 -13.56 -4.89 15.10
C THR A 101 -12.59 -5.26 13.99
N ARG A 102 -12.63 -6.54 13.54
CA ARG A 102 -11.90 -6.97 12.35
C ARG A 102 -12.88 -7.28 11.23
N ILE A 103 -12.51 -6.88 10.03
CA ILE A 103 -13.28 -7.12 8.81
C ILE A 103 -12.33 -7.78 7.82
N VAL A 104 -12.70 -8.96 7.32
CA VAL A 104 -11.96 -9.67 6.28
C VAL A 104 -12.88 -9.82 5.08
N ALA A 105 -12.49 -9.26 3.94
CA ALA A 105 -13.33 -9.24 2.74
C ALA A 105 -12.54 -9.64 1.50
N SER A 106 -13.15 -10.46 0.62
CA SER A 106 -12.57 -10.88 -0.64
C SER A 106 -13.14 -10.11 -1.83
N TYR A 107 -12.30 -9.87 -2.83
CA TYR A 107 -12.62 -9.15 -4.07
C TYR A 107 -11.97 -9.85 -5.26
N ALA A 108 -12.54 -9.65 -6.45
CA ALA A 108 -11.91 -10.05 -7.70
C ALA A 108 -10.57 -9.33 -7.93
N VAL A 109 -9.63 -10.02 -8.54
CA VAL A 109 -8.34 -9.41 -8.94
C VAL A 109 -8.55 -8.57 -10.19
N PRO A 110 -8.18 -7.27 -10.17
CA PRO A 110 -8.15 -6.47 -11.39
C PRO A 110 -7.11 -6.99 -12.37
N ASP A 111 -7.41 -6.92 -13.66
CA ASP A 111 -6.42 -7.23 -14.69
C ASP A 111 -5.47 -6.05 -14.91
N TYR A 112 -4.22 -6.24 -14.51
CA TYR A 112 -3.11 -5.31 -14.73
C TYR A 112 -2.10 -5.82 -15.76
N SER A 113 -2.46 -6.81 -16.57
CA SER A 113 -1.55 -7.45 -17.53
C SER A 113 -0.95 -6.44 -18.53
N GLN A 114 -1.77 -5.53 -19.02
CA GLN A 114 -1.33 -4.49 -19.94
C GLN A 114 -0.34 -3.51 -19.27
N GLN A 115 -0.66 -3.03 -18.07
CA GLN A 115 0.21 -2.11 -17.31
C GLN A 115 1.56 -2.76 -16.97
N VAL A 116 1.54 -4.04 -16.63
CA VAL A 116 2.77 -4.81 -16.34
C VAL A 116 3.60 -5.04 -17.60
N ALA A 117 2.97 -5.26 -18.75
CA ALA A 117 3.67 -5.54 -20.02
C ALA A 117 4.21 -4.27 -20.68
N GLN A 118 3.40 -3.22 -20.76
CA GLN A 118 3.71 -2.00 -21.51
C GLN A 118 4.30 -0.88 -20.65
N GLY A 119 4.15 -0.97 -19.32
CA GLY A 119 4.42 0.12 -18.41
C GLY A 119 3.24 1.07 -18.31
N VAL A 120 3.38 2.12 -17.52
CA VAL A 120 2.29 3.05 -17.19
C VAL A 120 2.64 4.50 -17.47
N SER A 121 1.64 5.25 -17.94
CA SER A 121 1.68 6.71 -17.91
C SER A 121 1.11 7.21 -16.59
N VAL A 122 1.79 8.22 -16.03
CA VAL A 122 1.41 8.83 -14.75
C VAL A 122 1.36 10.35 -14.87
N ARG A 123 0.81 11.01 -13.85
CA ARG A 123 0.75 12.46 -13.74
C ARG A 123 1.18 12.94 -12.36
N TRP A 124 1.47 14.21 -12.19
CA TRP A 124 1.52 14.83 -10.87
C TRP A 124 0.12 15.17 -10.39
N CYS A 125 -0.16 14.87 -9.11
CA CYS A 125 -1.35 15.39 -8.43
C CYS A 125 -1.11 16.81 -7.93
N THR A 126 -2.16 17.63 -7.97
CA THR A 126 -2.14 18.98 -7.38
C THR A 126 -2.28 18.93 -5.86
N LEU A 127 -3.01 17.93 -5.36
CA LEU A 127 -3.13 17.67 -3.92
C LEU A 127 -1.76 17.41 -3.29
N ARG A 128 -1.54 17.98 -2.11
CA ARG A 128 -0.37 17.73 -1.28
C ARG A 128 -0.75 16.93 -0.04
N LEU A 129 0.08 15.93 0.29
CA LEU A 129 -0.10 15.13 1.50
C LEU A 129 0.33 15.91 2.74
N SER A 130 -0.47 15.83 3.78
CA SER A 130 -0.10 16.38 5.08
C SER A 130 1.04 15.59 5.71
N ARG A 131 1.89 16.28 6.47
CA ARG A 131 2.95 15.65 7.27
C ARG A 131 2.48 15.44 8.69
N GLN A 132 2.48 14.17 9.13
CA GLN A 132 2.16 13.80 10.50
C GLN A 132 3.02 12.59 10.91
N ALA A 133 4.12 12.84 11.59
CA ALA A 133 5.11 11.82 11.95
C ALA A 133 4.52 10.59 12.67
N LYS A 134 3.47 10.77 13.48
CA LYS A 134 2.81 9.66 14.18
C LYS A 134 1.96 8.76 13.29
N LEU A 135 1.53 9.25 12.12
CA LEU A 135 0.74 8.51 11.14
C LEU A 135 1.57 8.10 9.92
N ALA A 136 2.75 8.68 9.77
CA ALA A 136 3.66 8.40 8.66
C ALA A 136 4.08 6.92 8.64
N GLY A 137 4.05 6.33 7.44
CA GLY A 137 4.32 4.92 7.23
C GLY A 137 3.17 3.98 7.56
N VAL A 138 2.16 4.43 8.33
CA VAL A 138 1.01 3.62 8.75
C VAL A 138 -0.08 3.61 7.67
N LYS A 139 -0.62 2.42 7.39
CA LYS A 139 -1.76 2.26 6.46
C LYS A 139 -3.09 2.36 7.23
N HIS A 140 -3.34 3.56 7.81
CA HIS A 140 -4.55 3.88 8.56
C HIS A 140 -5.76 4.15 7.65
N LEU A 141 -6.97 4.18 8.22
CA LEU A 141 -8.22 4.33 7.45
C LEU A 141 -8.49 5.75 6.91
N ASN A 142 -7.82 6.78 7.43
CA ASN A 142 -7.97 8.15 6.94
C ASN A 142 -7.27 8.31 5.59
N ARG A 143 -7.96 8.00 4.49
CA ARG A 143 -7.44 8.01 3.12
C ARG A 143 -8.13 9.03 2.22
N LEU A 144 -8.74 10.08 2.79
CA LEU A 144 -9.40 11.13 1.99
C LEU A 144 -8.43 11.84 1.06
N GLU A 145 -7.18 12.09 1.48
CA GLU A 145 -6.15 12.67 0.61
C GLU A 145 -5.93 11.81 -0.65
N ASN A 146 -5.82 10.48 -0.48
CA ASN A 146 -5.67 9.57 -1.61
C ASN A 146 -6.93 9.54 -2.51
N VAL A 147 -8.13 9.63 -1.93
CA VAL A 147 -9.40 9.69 -2.68
C VAL A 147 -9.50 10.97 -3.48
N LEU A 148 -9.24 12.12 -2.86
CA LEU A 148 -9.26 13.42 -3.51
C LEU A 148 -8.24 13.49 -4.65
N ALA A 149 -7.00 13.04 -4.39
CA ALA A 149 -5.96 12.99 -5.40
C ALA A 149 -6.35 12.08 -6.57
N ARG A 150 -6.89 10.86 -6.29
CA ARG A 150 -7.32 9.95 -7.36
C ARG A 150 -8.45 10.54 -8.22
N ASN A 151 -9.27 11.41 -7.68
CA ASN A 151 -10.36 12.07 -8.39
C ASN A 151 -9.91 13.25 -9.28
N GLU A 152 -8.60 13.59 -9.30
CA GLU A 152 -8.09 14.67 -10.16
C GLU A 152 -8.07 14.31 -11.65
N TRP A 153 -8.28 13.05 -12.03
CA TRP A 153 -8.30 12.63 -13.44
C TRP A 153 -9.28 11.51 -13.72
N CYS A 154 -9.82 11.55 -14.95
CA CYS A 154 -10.69 10.49 -15.50
C CYS A 154 -10.08 9.84 -16.76
N ASP A 155 -8.90 10.31 -17.22
CA ASP A 155 -8.23 9.75 -18.40
C ASP A 155 -7.81 8.30 -18.13
N PRO A 156 -8.34 7.30 -18.86
CA PRO A 156 -8.01 5.90 -18.67
C PRO A 156 -6.55 5.55 -19.02
N ASN A 157 -5.87 6.42 -19.79
CA ASN A 157 -4.47 6.24 -20.15
C ASN A 157 -3.53 6.61 -18.99
N ILE A 158 -3.99 7.33 -17.97
CA ILE A 158 -3.23 7.67 -16.77
C ILE A 158 -3.53 6.62 -15.69
N ALA A 159 -2.57 5.76 -15.43
CA ALA A 159 -2.74 4.66 -14.48
C ALA A 159 -2.60 5.10 -13.01
N GLU A 160 -1.79 6.13 -12.75
CA GLU A 160 -1.49 6.56 -11.37
C GLU A 160 -1.18 8.07 -11.31
N GLY A 161 -1.47 8.68 -10.16
CA GLY A 161 -1.10 10.04 -9.83
C GLY A 161 0.01 10.06 -8.77
N LEU A 162 1.09 10.79 -9.02
CA LEU A 162 2.19 10.96 -8.08
C LEU A 162 1.91 12.11 -7.11
N LEU A 163 2.19 11.88 -5.84
CA LEU A 163 1.93 12.77 -4.73
C LEU A 163 3.22 13.32 -4.13
N CYS A 164 3.22 14.61 -3.87
CA CYS A 164 4.19 15.26 -3.01
C CYS A 164 3.55 15.62 -1.67
N ASP A 165 4.37 15.84 -0.64
CA ASP A 165 3.92 16.47 0.59
C ASP A 165 3.78 18.01 0.45
N ASP A 166 3.36 18.67 1.54
CA ASP A 166 3.19 20.13 1.60
C ASP A 166 4.50 20.93 1.41
N THR A 167 5.65 20.27 1.49
CA THR A 167 6.97 20.88 1.21
C THR A 167 7.49 20.61 -0.19
N GLY A 168 6.74 19.89 -1.04
CA GLY A 168 7.12 19.52 -2.39
C GLY A 168 7.94 18.24 -2.50
N ALA A 169 8.25 17.55 -1.38
CA ALA A 169 8.95 16.27 -1.44
C ALA A 169 8.04 15.18 -2.04
N VAL A 170 8.57 14.40 -2.95
CA VAL A 170 7.87 13.27 -3.57
C VAL A 170 7.69 12.15 -2.54
N ILE A 171 6.45 11.63 -2.41
CA ILE A 171 6.11 10.62 -1.40
C ILE A 171 5.75 9.27 -2.04
N GLY A 172 5.01 9.28 -3.13
CA GLY A 172 4.55 8.05 -3.79
C GLY A 172 3.43 8.30 -4.77
N GLY A 173 2.69 7.24 -5.14
CA GLY A 173 1.45 7.36 -5.88
C GLY A 173 0.23 7.35 -4.96
N THR A 174 -0.97 7.52 -5.55
CA THR A 174 -2.23 7.45 -4.79
C THR A 174 -2.45 6.07 -4.16
N MET A 175 -1.92 5.01 -4.77
CA MET A 175 -1.98 3.64 -4.28
C MET A 175 -0.64 2.88 -4.30
N THR A 176 0.46 3.53 -4.72
CA THR A 176 1.77 2.90 -4.92
C THR A 176 2.88 3.56 -4.12
N ASN A 177 3.92 2.80 -3.78
CA ASN A 177 5.23 3.37 -3.45
C ASN A 177 6.00 3.66 -4.75
N ILE A 178 6.90 4.65 -4.70
CA ILE A 178 7.74 5.07 -5.84
C ILE A 178 9.21 4.76 -5.57
N PHE A 179 9.90 4.40 -6.65
CA PHE A 179 11.34 4.16 -6.67
C PHE A 179 11.91 4.79 -7.94
N ALA A 180 13.10 5.35 -7.83
CA ALA A 180 13.89 5.84 -8.95
C ALA A 180 15.18 5.02 -9.03
N ILE A 181 15.57 4.63 -10.23
CA ILE A 181 16.88 4.03 -10.49
C ILE A 181 17.72 5.10 -11.19
N GLN A 182 18.89 5.38 -10.64
CA GLN A 182 19.83 6.36 -11.20
C GLN A 182 21.25 5.86 -11.02
N ALA A 183 21.99 5.75 -12.11
CA ALA A 183 23.37 5.25 -12.14
C ALA A 183 23.54 3.92 -11.37
N GLY A 184 22.60 2.98 -11.55
CA GLY A 184 22.59 1.66 -10.91
C GLY A 184 22.20 1.65 -9.42
N ARG A 185 21.82 2.79 -8.84
CA ARG A 185 21.39 2.93 -7.44
C ARG A 185 19.87 3.02 -7.37
N LEU A 186 19.30 2.47 -6.32
CA LEU A 186 17.87 2.55 -6.03
C LEU A 186 17.58 3.67 -5.04
N TRP A 187 16.72 4.59 -5.42
CA TRP A 187 16.26 5.69 -4.58
C TRP A 187 14.79 5.51 -4.26
N THR A 188 14.38 5.83 -3.04
CA THR A 188 12.99 5.84 -2.61
C THR A 188 12.78 6.90 -1.54
N PRO A 189 11.58 7.52 -1.47
CA PRO A 189 11.33 8.56 -0.48
C PRO A 189 11.51 8.10 0.97
N ASP A 190 12.01 9.00 1.80
CA ASP A 190 11.85 8.92 3.25
C ASP A 190 10.37 9.13 3.60
N LEU A 191 9.81 8.18 4.33
CA LEU A 191 8.40 8.17 4.73
C LEU A 191 8.24 8.42 6.24
N SER A 192 9.18 9.09 6.87
CA SER A 192 9.15 9.40 8.31
C SER A 192 8.12 10.46 8.69
N LEU A 193 7.68 11.29 7.74
CA LEU A 193 6.72 12.37 7.97
C LEU A 193 5.41 12.21 7.21
N SER A 194 5.37 11.45 6.13
CA SER A 194 4.20 11.25 5.26
C SER A 194 4.27 9.94 4.50
N GLY A 195 3.15 9.50 3.91
CA GLY A 195 3.09 8.31 3.05
C GLY A 195 2.86 7.00 3.79
N ILE A 196 2.96 5.89 3.06
CA ILE A 196 2.71 4.52 3.55
C ILE A 196 3.94 3.66 3.28
N ASN A 197 4.49 3.04 4.34
CA ASN A 197 5.56 2.06 4.20
C ASN A 197 4.96 0.67 3.88
N GLY A 198 4.80 0.40 2.57
CA GLY A 198 4.11 -0.79 2.05
C GLY A 198 4.97 -2.05 2.09
N VAL A 199 4.31 -3.24 2.03
CA VAL A 199 4.97 -4.55 1.94
C VAL A 199 5.87 -4.64 0.72
N THR A 200 5.38 -4.24 -0.45
CA THR A 200 6.15 -4.23 -1.69
C THR A 200 7.42 -3.38 -1.56
N ARG A 201 7.33 -2.21 -0.89
CA ARG A 201 8.50 -1.38 -0.63
C ARG A 201 9.51 -2.09 0.27
N ALA A 202 9.06 -2.69 1.35
CA ALA A 202 9.94 -3.42 2.27
C ALA A 202 10.67 -4.57 1.54
N ARG A 203 9.97 -5.31 0.67
CA ARG A 203 10.56 -6.39 -0.13
C ARG A 203 11.56 -5.86 -1.15
N ILE A 204 11.26 -4.78 -1.88
CA ILE A 204 12.20 -4.18 -2.84
C ILE A 204 13.49 -3.75 -2.14
N LEU A 205 13.40 -3.13 -0.97
CA LEU A 205 14.58 -2.74 -0.19
C LEU A 205 15.40 -3.96 0.25
N ARG A 206 14.74 -5.04 0.68
CA ARG A 206 15.39 -6.29 1.10
C ARG A 206 16.10 -6.98 -0.08
N VAL A 207 15.42 -7.13 -1.23
CA VAL A 207 16.05 -7.75 -2.40
C VAL A 207 17.16 -6.88 -2.99
N ALA A 208 17.04 -5.56 -2.97
CA ALA A 208 18.13 -4.66 -3.35
C ALA A 208 19.38 -4.90 -2.48
N HIS A 209 19.20 -5.01 -1.15
CA HIS A 209 20.30 -5.34 -0.25
C HIS A 209 20.89 -6.73 -0.53
N LYS A 210 20.05 -7.76 -0.72
CA LYS A 210 20.47 -9.12 -1.07
C LYS A 210 21.32 -9.19 -2.35
N HIS A 211 20.99 -8.37 -3.34
CA HIS A 211 21.67 -8.27 -4.61
C HIS A 211 22.74 -7.16 -4.67
N HIS A 212 23.16 -6.62 -3.51
CA HIS A 212 24.19 -5.60 -3.39
C HIS A 212 23.93 -4.31 -4.19
N ILE A 213 22.65 -3.98 -4.42
CA ILE A 213 22.26 -2.70 -5.01
C ILE A 213 22.29 -1.63 -3.91
N GLU A 214 23.04 -0.56 -4.14
CA GLU A 214 23.05 0.58 -3.23
C GLU A 214 21.66 1.22 -3.16
N VAL A 215 21.13 1.38 -1.94
CA VAL A 215 19.81 1.96 -1.69
C VAL A 215 19.96 3.29 -0.96
N LYS A 216 19.29 4.32 -1.47
CA LYS A 216 19.17 5.62 -0.81
C LYS A 216 17.72 5.90 -0.45
N VAL A 217 17.43 5.88 0.84
CA VAL A 217 16.17 6.39 1.40
C VAL A 217 16.39 7.84 1.80
N ALA A 218 15.75 8.77 1.08
CA ALA A 218 16.02 10.20 1.25
C ALA A 218 14.79 11.04 0.87
N ARG A 219 14.82 12.33 1.21
CA ARG A 219 13.93 13.31 0.60
C ARG A 219 14.22 13.35 -0.91
N LEU A 220 13.20 13.11 -1.73
CA LEU A 220 13.28 13.22 -3.18
C LEU A 220 12.48 14.42 -3.64
N GLU A 221 13.08 15.17 -4.56
CA GLU A 221 12.43 16.28 -5.24
C GLU A 221 11.87 15.82 -6.60
N VAL A 222 10.98 16.60 -7.18
CA VAL A 222 10.46 16.35 -8.54
C VAL A 222 11.61 16.22 -9.55
N ALA A 223 12.66 17.04 -9.42
CA ALA A 223 13.83 16.99 -10.28
C ALA A 223 14.58 15.67 -10.21
N ASP A 224 14.65 15.01 -9.03
CA ASP A 224 15.31 13.70 -8.87
C ASP A 224 14.56 12.61 -9.66
N ILE A 225 13.21 12.65 -9.64
CA ILE A 225 12.38 11.72 -10.40
C ILE A 225 12.57 11.94 -11.90
N LEU A 226 12.58 13.22 -12.36
CA LEU A 226 12.75 13.53 -13.78
C LEU A 226 14.16 13.21 -14.30
N ALA A 227 15.18 13.21 -13.44
CA ALA A 227 16.55 12.87 -13.77
C ALA A 227 16.85 11.36 -13.69
N ALA A 228 15.93 10.55 -13.18
CA ALA A 228 16.13 9.11 -13.04
C ALA A 228 16.26 8.41 -14.41
N ASP A 229 17.02 7.31 -14.43
CA ASP A 229 17.15 6.43 -15.61
C ASP A 229 15.89 5.58 -15.79
N GLU A 230 15.29 5.11 -14.68
CA GLU A 230 13.98 4.45 -14.63
C GLU A 230 13.20 4.88 -13.38
N VAL A 231 11.86 4.88 -13.50
CA VAL A 231 10.95 5.09 -12.38
C VAL A 231 10.03 3.89 -12.25
N LEU A 232 9.93 3.34 -11.04
CA LEU A 232 9.11 2.18 -10.73
C LEU A 232 8.05 2.53 -9.69
N LEU A 233 6.87 1.94 -9.86
CA LEU A 233 5.77 2.03 -8.90
C LEU A 233 5.40 0.63 -8.42
N GLY A 234 5.06 0.49 -7.14
CA GLY A 234 4.72 -0.82 -6.62
C GLY A 234 3.70 -0.83 -5.50
N ASN A 235 2.83 -1.84 -5.54
CA ASN A 235 1.96 -2.22 -4.43
C ASN A 235 1.69 -3.73 -4.43
N SER A 236 1.08 -4.24 -3.36
CA SER A 236 0.88 -5.70 -3.18
C SER A 236 -0.12 -6.32 -4.15
N ILE A 237 -0.92 -5.53 -4.87
CA ILE A 237 -1.94 -6.01 -5.80
C ILE A 237 -1.48 -5.91 -7.24
N ALA A 238 -1.04 -4.74 -7.66
CA ALA A 238 -0.53 -4.52 -9.02
C ALA A 238 0.86 -5.12 -9.26
N GLY A 239 1.60 -5.41 -8.19
CA GLY A 239 3.01 -5.79 -8.29
C GLY A 239 3.88 -4.57 -8.58
N LEU A 240 4.79 -4.71 -9.53
CA LEU A 240 5.66 -3.63 -10.00
C LEU A 240 5.21 -3.12 -11.37
N TRP A 241 5.17 -1.80 -11.52
CA TRP A 241 4.98 -1.11 -12.79
C TRP A 241 6.20 -0.28 -13.14
N ARG A 242 6.56 -0.27 -14.40
CA ARG A 242 7.52 0.68 -14.97
C ARG A 242 6.76 1.93 -15.43
N VAL A 243 7.20 3.10 -15.00
CA VAL A 243 6.71 4.36 -15.56
C VAL A 243 7.35 4.57 -16.92
N VAL A 244 6.54 4.76 -17.95
CA VAL A 244 7.00 5.07 -19.30
C VAL A 244 6.79 6.53 -19.68
N ARG A 245 5.84 7.21 -19.03
CA ARG A 245 5.56 8.63 -19.25
C ARG A 245 5.06 9.31 -17.99
N LEU A 246 5.57 10.49 -17.74
CA LEU A 246 5.09 11.45 -16.74
C LEU A 246 5.04 12.82 -17.41
N GLU A 247 3.82 13.27 -17.72
CA GLU A 247 3.60 14.48 -18.52
C GLU A 247 4.40 14.44 -19.83
N ASP A 248 5.32 15.36 -20.06
CA ASP A 248 6.17 15.42 -21.27
C ASP A 248 7.43 14.53 -21.18
N LYS A 249 7.78 14.05 -19.98
CA LYS A 249 8.94 13.19 -19.78
C LYS A 249 8.61 11.75 -20.16
N GLN A 250 9.48 11.13 -20.93
CA GLN A 250 9.40 9.71 -21.30
C GLN A 250 10.66 8.96 -20.87
N TRP A 251 10.49 7.69 -20.51
CA TRP A 251 11.57 6.76 -20.17
C TRP A 251 11.57 5.54 -21.08
N THR A 252 12.75 5.11 -21.45
CA THR A 252 13.00 3.78 -22.04
C THR A 252 13.53 2.86 -20.94
N SER A 253 13.33 1.54 -21.08
CA SER A 253 13.86 0.57 -20.09
C SER A 253 15.38 0.50 -20.17
N THR A 254 16.02 0.47 -18.99
CA THR A 254 17.46 0.15 -18.85
C THR A 254 17.67 -1.23 -18.25
N GLY A 255 16.58 -2.01 -18.00
CA GLY A 255 16.62 -3.37 -17.46
C GLY A 255 16.45 -3.46 -15.95
N GLY A 256 16.44 -2.34 -15.22
CA GLY A 256 16.26 -2.32 -13.77
C GLY A 256 14.89 -2.82 -13.34
N PHE A 257 13.84 -2.45 -14.08
CA PHE A 257 12.48 -2.96 -13.84
C PHE A 257 12.43 -4.49 -13.90
N ASP A 258 13.00 -5.10 -14.95
CA ASP A 258 12.94 -6.55 -15.15
C ASP A 258 13.73 -7.30 -14.07
N GLN A 259 14.83 -6.72 -13.58
CA GLN A 259 15.58 -7.25 -12.44
C GLN A 259 14.73 -7.25 -11.17
N PHE A 260 14.17 -6.11 -10.77
CA PHE A 260 13.37 -6.00 -9.55
C PHE A 260 12.06 -6.79 -9.64
N LYS A 261 11.42 -6.84 -10.80
CA LYS A 261 10.22 -7.65 -11.04
C LYS A 261 10.49 -9.15 -10.82
N ARG A 262 11.65 -9.65 -11.18
CA ARG A 262 12.07 -11.02 -10.93
C ARG A 262 12.40 -11.24 -9.45
N TRP A 263 13.24 -10.39 -8.88
CA TRP A 263 13.77 -10.55 -7.52
C TRP A 263 12.71 -10.42 -6.42
N ILE A 264 11.69 -9.59 -6.60
CA ILE A 264 10.66 -9.36 -5.59
C ILE A 264 9.88 -10.63 -5.20
N TYR A 265 9.88 -11.64 -6.07
CA TYR A 265 9.25 -12.93 -5.83
C TYR A 265 10.25 -14.01 -5.37
N GLU A 266 11.54 -13.70 -5.25
CA GLU A 266 12.49 -14.60 -4.64
C GLU A 266 12.09 -14.84 -3.18
N THR A 267 12.15 -16.11 -2.77
CA THR A 267 12.02 -16.48 -1.35
C THR A 267 13.30 -16.14 -0.61
N ASP A 268 13.16 -15.75 0.64
CA ASP A 268 14.28 -15.45 1.56
C ASP A 268 15.06 -16.72 1.86
#